data_2eca5dac1ecb6c7e8c8478ee71fa7b43
#
_entry.id   2eca5dac1ecb6c7e8c8478ee71fa7b43
#
_cell.length_a   1.000
_cell.length_b   1.000
_cell.length_c   1.000
_cell.angle_alpha   90.00
_cell.angle_beta   90.00
_cell.angle_gamma   90.00
#
_symmetry.space_group_name_H-M   'P 1'
#
loop_
_entity.id
_entity.type
_entity.pdbx_description
1 polymer ?
#
loop_
_entity_poly.entity_id
_entity_poly.type
_entity_poly.pdbx_seq_one_letter_code
_entity_poly.pdbx_strand_id
1 'polypeptide(L)'
;MQAAVASSGPGLAAGAEHIVAEASRRRTFAIISHPDAGKTTLTEKLLLYGGAVTEAGSVKARSGRREARSDWMELEQRRGISISSTALRFEHRDIVFNLLDTPGHRDFSEDTLRVLAAADCAVILLDAARGVEAQTLKLFQVAQARGIPLITFVNKYDRPGMEPLELIDHVESTLSMAAVPLTWPVGIPGDFRGVLDREGGAFVRFTRTARGATMAPEQQLSAERARSEEGEAWTTAVEELELLAAAGAAWDPARFATGALSPVLFGSALSNFGVRHLLDTLIDIAPAPPGRPDAKGGTRLLDAPFSALVFKVQANMDPRHRDRIAFMRVCSGRFERGMRAINARTGKPIALTYAHELFGQDRTVVDDAYPGDVIGIVNATDVLVGDTLYLDEPVRFGAIPTLAPEHFVTIHNRDPGRRKQFHKGLEQLDQEGVVHVLRRGDEPSPILAAVGPLQFEVALERLSTEFGVTVSIDPRDWSVARRVAPADAAAVRASRWGEILERADGTLLVVFRHEYGLAQLERELPDVALDAMTAR
;
A
#
# COMPACT_ATOMS: atom_id res chain seq x y z
N MET A 1 -47.20 15.99 -19.67
CA MET A 1 -46.79 14.78 -18.92
C MET A 1 -45.69 15.22 -17.98
N GLN A 2 -46.03 15.51 -16.74
CA GLN A 2 -45.14 16.03 -15.68
C GLN A 2 -44.28 14.87 -15.17
N ALA A 3 -42.96 15.04 -15.21
CA ALA A 3 -42.03 14.11 -14.56
C ALA A 3 -42.15 14.26 -13.04
N ALA A 4 -42.49 13.16 -12.36
CA ALA A 4 -42.52 13.09 -10.91
C ALA A 4 -41.08 13.17 -10.38
N VAL A 5 -40.74 14.26 -9.74
CA VAL A 5 -39.58 14.38 -8.86
C VAL A 5 -39.91 13.59 -7.60
N ALA A 6 -39.27 12.42 -7.45
CA ALA A 6 -39.36 11.65 -6.22
C ALA A 6 -38.69 12.46 -5.09
N SER A 7 -39.48 12.99 -4.16
CA SER A 7 -39.00 13.60 -2.94
C SER A 7 -38.40 12.52 -2.05
N SER A 8 -37.07 12.51 -1.88
CA SER A 8 -36.39 11.74 -0.85
C SER A 8 -36.89 12.19 0.53
N GLY A 9 -37.48 11.27 1.31
CA GLY A 9 -38.00 11.59 2.62
C GLY A 9 -36.92 12.04 3.60
N PRO A 10 -37.25 12.82 4.65
CA PRO A 10 -36.28 13.44 5.58
C PRO A 10 -35.35 12.41 6.29
N GLY A 11 -35.73 11.16 6.42
CA GLY A 11 -34.92 10.11 7.01
C GLY A 11 -33.79 9.59 6.11
N LEU A 12 -33.95 9.61 4.77
CA LEU A 12 -32.93 9.23 3.81
C LEU A 12 -31.86 10.33 3.67
N ALA A 13 -32.26 11.61 3.72
CA ALA A 13 -31.33 12.73 3.71
C ALA A 13 -30.44 12.75 4.95
N ALA A 14 -31.00 12.54 6.15
CA ALA A 14 -30.22 12.47 7.40
C ALA A 14 -29.23 11.29 7.41
N GLY A 15 -29.59 10.15 6.80
CA GLY A 15 -28.68 9.01 6.64
C GLY A 15 -27.52 9.30 5.70
N ALA A 16 -27.76 9.98 4.57
CA ALA A 16 -26.75 10.37 3.60
C ALA A 16 -25.75 11.38 4.20
N GLU A 17 -26.26 12.42 4.90
CA GLU A 17 -25.43 13.41 5.60
C GLU A 17 -24.52 12.74 6.65
N HIS A 18 -25.06 11.79 7.42
CA HIS A 18 -24.28 11.05 8.41
C HIS A 18 -23.15 10.25 7.77
N ILE A 19 -23.39 9.57 6.63
CA ILE A 19 -22.36 8.80 5.92
C ILE A 19 -21.23 9.73 5.46
N VAL A 20 -21.55 10.89 4.90
CA VAL A 20 -20.56 11.87 4.44
C VAL A 20 -19.79 12.45 5.63
N ALA A 21 -20.47 12.76 6.74
CA ALA A 21 -19.82 13.25 7.96
C ALA A 21 -18.85 12.20 8.53
N GLU A 22 -19.25 10.95 8.60
CA GLU A 22 -18.36 9.86 9.04
C GLU A 22 -17.19 9.65 8.08
N ALA A 23 -17.41 9.68 6.77
CA ALA A 23 -16.33 9.61 5.78
C ALA A 23 -15.32 10.75 5.93
N SER A 24 -15.77 11.97 6.23
CA SER A 24 -14.89 13.14 6.41
C SER A 24 -13.90 12.98 7.57
N ARG A 25 -14.21 12.15 8.55
CA ARG A 25 -13.34 11.81 9.68
C ARG A 25 -12.31 10.72 9.36
N ARG A 26 -12.29 10.16 8.15
CA ARG A 26 -11.39 9.06 7.79
C ARG A 26 -10.21 9.54 6.97
N ARG A 27 -9.05 8.93 7.25
CA ARG A 27 -7.82 9.09 6.49
C ARG A 27 -7.25 7.71 6.19
N THR A 28 -7.27 7.32 4.91
CA THR A 28 -6.74 6.03 4.48
C THR A 28 -5.46 6.27 3.70
N PHE A 29 -4.33 5.92 4.29
CA PHE A 29 -3.03 6.19 3.69
C PHE A 29 -2.12 4.97 3.70
N ALA A 30 -1.25 4.90 2.70
CA ALA A 30 -0.20 3.89 2.60
C ALA A 30 1.16 4.47 2.96
N ILE A 31 2.07 3.67 3.52
CA ILE A 31 3.48 4.04 3.66
C ILE A 31 4.28 3.27 2.60
N ILE A 32 4.94 4.00 1.71
CA ILE A 32 5.81 3.44 0.67
C ILE A 32 7.26 3.86 0.93
N SER A 33 8.19 2.91 0.77
CA SER A 33 9.61 3.16 1.04
C SER A 33 10.49 2.10 0.37
N HIS A 34 11.78 2.39 0.29
CA HIS A 34 12.77 1.33 0.06
C HIS A 34 12.99 0.47 1.32
N PRO A 35 13.60 -0.72 1.20
CA PRO A 35 14.00 -1.53 2.35
C PRO A 35 14.90 -0.73 3.31
N ASP A 36 14.75 -0.97 4.60
CA ASP A 36 15.52 -0.33 5.67
C ASP A 36 15.32 1.20 5.85
N ALA A 37 14.41 1.86 5.13
CA ALA A 37 14.09 3.27 5.37
C ALA A 37 13.50 3.54 6.78
N GLY A 38 13.07 2.49 7.48
CA GLY A 38 12.49 2.58 8.82
C GLY A 38 10.97 2.54 8.84
N LYS A 39 10.35 1.93 7.80
CA LYS A 39 8.90 1.84 7.66
C LYS A 39 8.23 1.20 8.86
N THR A 40 8.60 -0.01 9.25
CA THR A 40 8.07 -0.73 10.41
C THR A 40 8.21 0.11 11.70
N THR A 41 9.37 0.79 11.87
CA THR A 41 9.57 1.69 13.01
C THR A 41 8.60 2.87 12.97
N LEU A 42 8.40 3.52 11.81
CA LEU A 42 7.47 4.64 11.68
C LEU A 42 6.03 4.18 11.96
N THR A 43 5.61 3.05 11.41
CA THR A 43 4.29 2.44 11.65
C THR A 43 4.04 2.25 13.15
N GLU A 44 4.98 1.65 13.89
CA GLU A 44 4.85 1.49 15.35
C GLU A 44 4.76 2.83 16.10
N LYS A 45 5.50 3.85 15.62
CA LYS A 45 5.46 5.17 16.24
C LYS A 45 4.16 5.92 15.97
N LEU A 46 3.60 5.82 14.78
CA LEU A 46 2.27 6.37 14.49
C LEU A 46 1.19 5.73 15.38
N LEU A 47 1.26 4.42 15.61
CA LEU A 47 0.37 3.72 16.54
C LEU A 47 0.57 4.19 18.00
N LEU A 48 1.81 4.47 18.42
CA LEU A 48 2.12 5.02 19.74
C LEU A 48 1.51 6.41 19.91
N TYR A 49 1.69 7.30 18.93
CA TYR A 49 1.15 8.66 18.97
C TYR A 49 -0.37 8.69 18.82
N GLY A 50 -0.94 7.74 18.08
CA GLY A 50 -2.38 7.51 17.99
C GLY A 50 -2.99 6.86 19.23
N GLY A 51 -2.20 6.50 20.25
CA GLY A 51 -2.69 5.89 21.49
C GLY A 51 -3.13 4.42 21.34
N ALA A 52 -2.90 3.81 20.18
CA ALA A 52 -3.24 2.40 19.94
C ALA A 52 -2.31 1.42 20.68
N VAL A 53 -1.12 1.89 21.04
CA VAL A 53 -0.14 1.15 21.87
C VAL A 53 0.42 2.08 22.96
N THR A 54 0.77 1.52 24.11
CA THR A 54 1.31 2.29 25.26
C THR A 54 2.82 2.49 25.18
N GLU A 55 3.54 1.55 24.53
CA GLU A 55 4.99 1.61 24.32
C GLU A 55 5.33 1.01 22.94
N ALA A 56 6.22 1.64 22.19
CA ALA A 56 6.71 1.08 20.94
C ALA A 56 7.56 -0.18 21.23
N GLY A 57 7.31 -1.26 20.50
CA GLY A 57 7.92 -2.57 20.74
C GLY A 57 7.36 -3.30 21.97
N SER A 58 6.29 -2.80 22.59
CA SER A 58 5.61 -3.43 23.72
C SER A 58 4.45 -4.32 23.29
N VAL A 59 4.69 -5.23 22.38
CA VAL A 59 3.81 -6.39 22.30
C VAL A 59 4.04 -7.19 23.57
N LYS A 60 3.00 -7.36 24.40
CA LYS A 60 3.02 -8.32 25.49
C LYS A 60 3.23 -9.72 24.89
N ALA A 61 4.51 -10.03 24.62
CA ALA A 61 4.91 -11.38 24.31
C ALA A 61 4.73 -12.21 25.59
N ARG A 62 3.78 -13.12 25.59
CA ARG A 62 3.78 -14.28 26.51
C ARG A 62 5.02 -15.18 26.29
N SER A 63 5.86 -14.86 25.33
CA SER A 63 7.13 -15.53 25.03
C SER A 63 8.17 -14.48 24.63
N GLY A 64 8.92 -13.99 25.52
CA GLY A 64 10.24 -13.33 25.54
C GLY A 64 10.92 -12.72 24.30
N ARG A 65 10.25 -12.54 23.16
CA ARG A 65 10.77 -11.89 21.94
C ARG A 65 9.96 -10.64 21.62
N ARG A 66 10.65 -9.54 21.34
CA ARG A 66 10.08 -8.29 20.79
C ARG A 66 9.78 -8.54 19.32
N GLU A 67 8.51 -8.53 18.95
CA GLU A 67 8.05 -8.69 17.57
C GLU A 67 7.29 -7.43 17.13
N ALA A 68 7.61 -6.91 15.94
CA ALA A 68 6.86 -5.83 15.33
C ALA A 68 5.45 -6.33 14.98
N ARG A 69 4.42 -5.53 15.23
CA ARG A 69 3.02 -5.94 14.95
C ARG A 69 2.71 -6.05 13.47
N SER A 70 3.49 -5.39 12.60
CA SER A 70 3.36 -5.45 11.15
C SER A 70 3.97 -6.72 10.55
N ASP A 71 5.05 -7.26 11.15
CA ASP A 71 5.81 -8.39 10.61
C ASP A 71 5.46 -9.67 11.39
N TRP A 72 4.39 -10.34 11.00
CA TRP A 72 3.83 -11.48 11.73
C TRP A 72 4.23 -12.85 11.18
N MET A 73 4.70 -12.92 9.91
CA MET A 73 5.18 -14.18 9.32
C MET A 73 6.56 -14.55 9.85
N GLU A 74 6.77 -15.83 10.13
CA GLU A 74 8.06 -16.34 10.62
C GLU A 74 9.22 -16.02 9.66
N LEU A 75 8.93 -15.99 8.36
CA LEU A 75 9.89 -15.62 7.32
C LEU A 75 10.25 -14.14 7.37
N GLU A 76 9.27 -13.25 7.62
CA GLU A 76 9.48 -11.81 7.81
C GLU A 76 10.42 -11.55 8.99
N GLN A 77 10.15 -12.21 10.10
CA GLN A 77 10.96 -12.09 11.32
C GLN A 77 12.38 -12.62 11.16
N ARG A 78 12.54 -13.77 10.48
CA ARG A 78 13.87 -14.35 10.22
C ARG A 78 14.72 -13.49 9.30
N ARG A 79 14.11 -12.85 8.31
CA ARG A 79 14.82 -12.05 7.30
C ARG A 79 14.86 -10.57 7.62
N GLY A 80 14.02 -10.08 8.54
CA GLY A 80 13.91 -8.66 8.87
C GLY A 80 13.31 -7.82 7.74
N ILE A 81 12.46 -8.40 6.89
CA ILE A 81 11.79 -7.72 5.77
C ILE A 81 10.29 -7.98 5.83
N SER A 82 9.49 -6.94 5.60
CA SER A 82 8.03 -7.09 5.44
C SER A 82 7.73 -7.71 4.07
N ILE A 83 7.00 -8.82 4.07
CA ILE A 83 6.61 -9.58 2.87
C ILE A 83 5.17 -9.26 2.48
N SER A 84 4.30 -9.10 3.48
CA SER A 84 2.87 -8.91 3.30
C SER A 84 2.44 -7.54 3.83
N SER A 85 1.50 -6.91 3.14
CA SER A 85 0.88 -5.67 3.62
C SER A 85 -0.03 -5.93 4.81
N THR A 86 -0.13 -4.96 5.71
CA THR A 86 -0.98 -5.01 6.88
C THR A 86 -1.87 -3.76 6.93
N ALA A 87 -3.14 -3.93 7.30
CA ALA A 87 -4.04 -2.81 7.57
C ALA A 87 -4.13 -2.61 9.09
N LEU A 88 -3.94 -1.38 9.53
CA LEU A 88 -3.94 -0.99 10.93
C LEU A 88 -4.89 0.20 11.10
N ARG A 89 -5.78 0.14 12.09
CA ARG A 89 -6.73 1.21 12.38
C ARG A 89 -6.44 1.80 13.76
N PHE A 90 -6.48 3.13 13.86
CA PHE A 90 -6.41 3.85 15.13
C PHE A 90 -7.14 5.18 15.02
N GLU A 91 -7.44 5.80 16.17
CA GLU A 91 -8.10 7.09 16.23
C GLU A 91 -7.20 8.12 16.91
N HIS A 92 -7.15 9.33 16.38
CA HIS A 92 -6.44 10.44 16.98
C HIS A 92 -7.16 11.76 16.65
N ARG A 93 -7.44 12.59 17.67
CA ARG A 93 -8.16 13.88 17.51
C ARG A 93 -9.43 13.76 16.66
N ASP A 94 -10.29 12.80 16.97
CA ASP A 94 -11.55 12.52 16.28
C ASP A 94 -11.41 12.10 14.80
N ILE A 95 -10.20 11.87 14.30
CA ILE A 95 -9.91 11.32 12.99
C ILE A 95 -9.62 9.82 13.11
N VAL A 96 -10.26 9.04 12.26
CA VAL A 96 -10.03 7.60 12.12
C VAL A 96 -8.99 7.37 11.02
N PHE A 97 -7.86 6.80 11.39
CA PHE A 97 -6.80 6.45 10.46
C PHE A 97 -6.87 4.99 10.07
N ASN A 98 -6.83 4.74 8.78
CA ASN A 98 -6.59 3.43 8.19
C ASN A 98 -5.20 3.45 7.57
N LEU A 99 -4.21 2.97 8.31
CA LEU A 99 -2.83 2.84 7.86
C LEU A 99 -2.65 1.53 7.13
N LEU A 100 -2.24 1.61 5.88
CA LEU A 100 -1.91 0.48 5.04
C LEU A 100 -0.39 0.35 4.95
N ASP A 101 0.18 -0.56 5.71
CA ASP A 101 1.61 -0.84 5.69
C ASP A 101 1.96 -1.72 4.48
N THR A 102 2.93 -1.32 3.66
CA THR A 102 3.29 -2.01 2.41
C THR A 102 4.57 -2.81 2.57
N PRO A 103 4.79 -3.87 1.78
CA PRO A 103 6.09 -4.54 1.74
C PRO A 103 7.19 -3.57 1.31
N GLY A 104 8.36 -3.64 1.96
CA GLY A 104 9.51 -2.83 1.61
C GLY A 104 10.35 -3.41 0.46
N HIS A 105 10.26 -4.71 0.17
CA HIS A 105 11.11 -5.37 -0.81
C HIS A 105 10.48 -5.36 -2.21
N ARG A 106 11.30 -5.14 -3.25
CA ARG A 106 10.87 -5.02 -4.66
C ARG A 106 10.08 -6.23 -5.16
N ASP A 107 10.41 -7.42 -4.70
CA ASP A 107 9.77 -8.66 -5.13
C ASP A 107 8.28 -8.70 -4.76
N PHE A 108 7.87 -7.90 -3.76
CA PHE A 108 6.48 -7.79 -3.31
C PHE A 108 5.80 -6.49 -3.76
N SER A 109 6.32 -5.81 -4.77
CA SER A 109 5.76 -4.55 -5.29
C SER A 109 4.32 -4.68 -5.78
N GLU A 110 3.89 -5.87 -6.23
CA GLU A 110 2.51 -6.11 -6.63
C GLU A 110 1.53 -5.98 -5.45
N ASP A 111 1.90 -6.42 -4.26
CA ASP A 111 1.08 -6.21 -3.04
C ASP A 111 1.00 -4.71 -2.70
N THR A 112 2.08 -3.96 -2.90
CA THR A 112 2.08 -2.50 -2.75
C THR A 112 1.10 -1.82 -3.73
N LEU A 113 1.01 -2.29 -4.99
CA LEU A 113 0.05 -1.77 -5.96
C LEU A 113 -1.40 -1.99 -5.54
N ARG A 114 -1.69 -3.16 -4.96
CA ARG A 114 -3.02 -3.50 -4.43
C ARG A 114 -3.40 -2.60 -3.27
N VAL A 115 -2.45 -2.36 -2.36
CA VAL A 115 -2.62 -1.45 -1.22
C VAL A 115 -2.86 -0.02 -1.68
N LEU A 116 -2.06 0.50 -2.62
CA LEU A 116 -2.25 1.82 -3.20
C LEU A 116 -3.62 1.97 -3.89
N ALA A 117 -4.20 0.89 -4.40
CA ALA A 117 -5.57 0.90 -4.93
C ALA A 117 -6.63 1.17 -3.85
N ALA A 118 -6.32 0.94 -2.59
CA ALA A 118 -7.20 1.17 -1.45
C ALA A 118 -6.88 2.46 -0.68
N ALA A 119 -5.76 3.13 -0.97
CA ALA A 119 -5.34 4.36 -0.29
C ALA A 119 -5.86 5.63 -0.96
N ASP A 120 -6.06 6.70 -0.18
CA ASP A 120 -6.41 8.05 -0.64
C ASP A 120 -5.21 8.98 -0.68
N CYS A 121 -4.17 8.64 0.08
CA CYS A 121 -2.91 9.37 0.19
C CYS A 121 -1.78 8.36 0.41
N ALA A 122 -0.53 8.75 0.14
CA ALA A 122 0.60 7.93 0.55
C ALA A 122 1.71 8.77 1.18
N VAL A 123 2.41 8.18 2.15
CA VAL A 123 3.61 8.73 2.76
C VAL A 123 4.82 8.06 2.12
N ILE A 124 5.65 8.84 1.44
CA ILE A 124 6.96 8.39 0.96
C ILE A 124 7.95 8.56 2.11
N LEU A 125 8.50 7.45 2.57
CA LEU A 125 9.52 7.44 3.61
C LEU A 125 10.90 7.35 2.98
N LEU A 126 11.72 8.38 3.16
CA LEU A 126 13.09 8.47 2.65
C LEU A 126 14.10 8.34 3.79
N ASP A 127 15.20 7.67 3.54
CA ASP A 127 16.38 7.70 4.40
C ASP A 127 17.21 8.96 4.09
N ALA A 128 17.49 9.80 5.09
CA ALA A 128 18.25 11.04 4.92
C ALA A 128 19.63 10.83 4.28
N ALA A 129 20.23 9.64 4.42
CA ALA A 129 21.53 9.34 3.83
C ALA A 129 21.45 8.82 2.37
N ARG A 130 20.28 8.32 1.94
CA ARG A 130 20.13 7.67 0.63
C ARG A 130 19.20 8.43 -0.34
N GLY A 131 18.29 9.26 0.19
CA GLY A 131 17.31 9.97 -0.61
C GLY A 131 16.33 9.02 -1.33
N VAL A 132 16.02 9.33 -2.59
CA VAL A 132 15.10 8.56 -3.43
C VAL A 132 15.86 7.43 -4.13
N GLU A 133 15.57 6.19 -3.79
CA GLU A 133 16.13 5.01 -4.45
C GLU A 133 15.24 4.53 -5.60
N ALA A 134 15.81 3.75 -6.53
CA ALA A 134 15.15 3.27 -7.74
C ALA A 134 13.81 2.55 -7.47
N GLN A 135 13.70 1.83 -6.36
CA GLN A 135 12.45 1.18 -5.97
C GLN A 135 11.39 2.19 -5.53
N THR A 136 11.78 3.20 -4.73
CA THR A 136 10.89 4.28 -4.33
C THR A 136 10.36 5.03 -5.55
N LEU A 137 11.22 5.27 -6.55
CA LEU A 137 10.83 5.90 -7.82
C LEU A 137 9.74 5.09 -8.56
N LYS A 138 9.88 3.76 -8.65
CA LYS A 138 8.85 2.90 -9.27
C LYS A 138 7.50 3.01 -8.55
N LEU A 139 7.50 2.97 -7.22
CA LEU A 139 6.28 3.08 -6.42
C LEU A 139 5.66 4.48 -6.52
N PHE A 140 6.49 5.51 -6.56
CA PHE A 140 6.07 6.88 -6.81
C PHE A 140 5.36 7.03 -8.17
N GLN A 141 5.95 6.52 -9.24
CA GLN A 141 5.35 6.57 -10.58
C GLN A 141 3.96 5.93 -10.62
N VAL A 142 3.78 4.84 -9.89
CA VAL A 142 2.47 4.19 -9.76
C VAL A 142 1.48 5.06 -8.99
N ALA A 143 1.88 5.64 -7.86
CA ALA A 143 1.03 6.53 -7.07
C ALA A 143 0.63 7.77 -7.89
N GLN A 144 1.59 8.37 -8.60
CA GLN A 144 1.37 9.52 -9.49
C GLN A 144 0.41 9.19 -10.65
N ALA A 145 0.60 8.05 -11.33
CA ALA A 145 -0.28 7.61 -12.42
C ALA A 145 -1.74 7.40 -11.96
N ARG A 146 -1.95 7.22 -10.66
CA ARG A 146 -3.27 7.07 -10.03
C ARG A 146 -3.81 8.37 -9.42
N GLY A 147 -3.05 9.46 -9.50
CA GLY A 147 -3.43 10.74 -8.89
C GLY A 147 -3.47 10.70 -7.36
N ILE A 148 -2.70 9.81 -6.71
CA ILE A 148 -2.65 9.71 -5.25
C ILE A 148 -1.73 10.82 -4.72
N PRO A 149 -2.21 11.74 -3.87
CA PRO A 149 -1.37 12.75 -3.23
C PRO A 149 -0.29 12.12 -2.34
N LEU A 150 0.90 12.72 -2.33
CA LEU A 150 2.07 12.16 -1.67
C LEU A 150 2.64 13.14 -0.64
N ILE A 151 2.91 12.64 0.57
CA ILE A 151 3.61 13.34 1.64
C ILE A 151 4.99 12.72 1.78
N THR A 152 6.04 13.51 1.76
CA THR A 152 7.43 13.03 1.93
C THR A 152 7.86 13.18 3.38
N PHE A 153 8.30 12.09 3.99
CA PHE A 153 8.90 12.09 5.32
C PHE A 153 10.37 11.66 5.23
N VAL A 154 11.29 12.59 5.47
CA VAL A 154 12.73 12.34 5.53
C VAL A 154 13.07 11.80 6.91
N ASN A 155 13.33 10.51 6.98
CA ASN A 155 13.61 9.76 8.20
C ASN A 155 15.10 9.62 8.48
N LYS A 156 15.44 9.29 9.71
CA LYS A 156 16.81 9.07 10.21
C LYS A 156 17.71 10.31 10.17
N TYR A 157 17.13 11.50 10.21
CA TYR A 157 17.87 12.75 10.20
C TYR A 157 18.75 12.92 11.47
N ASP A 158 18.55 12.08 12.49
CA ASP A 158 19.42 11.94 13.67
C ASP A 158 20.73 11.18 13.40
N ARG A 159 21.01 10.84 12.14
CA ARG A 159 22.23 10.18 11.66
C ARG A 159 22.90 11.01 10.57
N PRO A 160 24.20 10.80 10.29
CA PRO A 160 24.84 11.43 9.14
C PRO A 160 24.11 11.13 7.83
N GLY A 161 23.93 12.13 7.00
CA GLY A 161 23.19 12.05 5.74
C GLY A 161 23.42 13.27 4.86
N MET A 162 22.54 13.46 3.87
CA MET A 162 22.54 14.63 2.99
C MET A 162 22.03 15.87 3.74
N GLU A 163 22.53 17.02 3.35
CA GLU A 163 22.03 18.31 3.85
C GLU A 163 20.59 18.57 3.38
N PRO A 164 19.80 19.38 4.11
CA PRO A 164 18.38 19.54 3.82
C PRO A 164 18.09 20.08 2.43
N LEU A 165 18.85 21.06 1.95
CA LEU A 165 18.70 21.63 0.61
C LEU A 165 19.04 20.62 -0.48
N GLU A 166 20.09 19.82 -0.27
CA GLU A 166 20.47 18.73 -1.18
C GLU A 166 19.36 17.68 -1.27
N LEU A 167 18.71 17.34 -0.13
CA LEU A 167 17.57 16.41 -0.11
C LEU A 167 16.37 16.94 -0.88
N ILE A 168 16.03 18.23 -0.75
CA ILE A 168 14.94 18.86 -1.52
C ILE A 168 15.25 18.79 -3.02
N ASP A 169 16.43 19.23 -3.45
CA ASP A 169 16.86 19.17 -4.85
C ASP A 169 16.83 17.73 -5.40
N HIS A 170 17.33 16.78 -4.60
CA HIS A 170 17.31 15.35 -4.98
C HIS A 170 15.88 14.81 -5.15
N VAL A 171 14.95 15.17 -4.29
CA VAL A 171 13.53 14.79 -4.41
C VAL A 171 12.92 15.41 -5.66
N GLU A 172 13.10 16.72 -5.87
CA GLU A 172 12.55 17.44 -7.02
C GLU A 172 13.07 16.90 -8.36
N SER A 173 14.40 16.75 -8.46
CA SER A 173 15.05 16.28 -9.69
C SER A 173 14.69 14.82 -10.00
N THR A 174 14.64 13.95 -8.99
CA THR A 174 14.37 12.52 -9.20
C THR A 174 12.90 12.21 -9.45
N LEU A 175 11.99 12.89 -8.72
CA LEU A 175 10.55 12.65 -8.83
C LEU A 175 9.86 13.58 -9.84
N SER A 176 10.55 14.59 -10.37
CA SER A 176 9.97 15.62 -11.25
C SER A 176 8.71 16.26 -10.64
N MET A 177 8.75 16.53 -9.33
CA MET A 177 7.64 17.03 -8.54
C MET A 177 8.15 18.08 -7.54
N ALA A 178 7.43 19.17 -7.34
CA ALA A 178 7.81 20.19 -6.37
C ALA A 178 7.81 19.60 -4.94
N ALA A 179 8.87 19.87 -4.19
CA ALA A 179 9.04 19.46 -2.80
C ALA A 179 9.00 20.69 -1.89
N VAL A 180 7.95 20.81 -1.07
CA VAL A 180 7.73 21.97 -0.22
C VAL A 180 7.85 21.60 1.24
N PRO A 181 8.89 22.04 1.96
CA PRO A 181 9.03 21.71 3.37
C PRO A 181 7.93 22.40 4.20
N LEU A 182 7.21 21.60 5.00
CA LEU A 182 6.32 22.08 6.06
C LEU A 182 7.06 22.22 7.39
N THR A 183 8.05 21.35 7.63
CA THR A 183 8.98 21.50 8.75
C THR A 183 10.40 21.54 8.23
N TRP A 184 11.25 22.36 8.86
CA TRP A 184 12.66 22.47 8.52
C TRP A 184 13.55 22.08 9.69
N PRO A 185 14.59 21.25 9.48
CA PRO A 185 15.42 20.80 10.58
C PRO A 185 16.29 21.94 11.13
N VAL A 186 16.42 22.01 12.44
CA VAL A 186 17.40 22.82 13.12
C VAL A 186 18.54 21.93 13.59
N GLY A 187 19.75 22.23 13.16
CA GLY A 187 20.94 21.38 13.28
C GLY A 187 21.23 20.66 11.97
N ILE A 188 22.29 19.88 11.96
CA ILE A 188 22.79 19.13 10.80
C ILE A 188 22.42 17.65 10.89
N PRO A 189 22.51 16.89 9.79
CA PRO A 189 22.36 15.44 9.84
C PRO A 189 23.31 14.81 10.87
N GLY A 190 22.73 14.11 11.85
CA GLY A 190 23.45 13.56 13.00
C GLY A 190 23.36 14.40 14.28
N ASP A 191 23.17 15.72 14.18
CA ASP A 191 22.88 16.63 15.31
C ASP A 191 21.49 17.28 15.13
N PHE A 192 20.46 16.45 15.09
CA PHE A 192 19.08 16.86 14.91
C PHE A 192 18.46 17.34 16.22
N ARG A 193 18.30 18.66 16.38
CA ARG A 193 17.86 19.31 17.63
C ARG A 193 16.35 19.53 17.68
N GLY A 194 15.72 19.75 16.54
CA GLY A 194 14.29 20.03 16.43
C GLY A 194 13.90 20.44 15.04
N VAL A 195 12.68 20.90 14.89
CA VAL A 195 12.15 21.40 13.62
C VAL A 195 11.58 22.80 13.79
N LEU A 196 11.81 23.63 12.79
CA LEU A 196 11.14 24.91 12.61
C LEU A 196 9.86 24.66 11.80
N ASP A 197 8.71 24.95 12.38
CA ASP A 197 7.44 24.95 11.69
C ASP A 197 7.38 26.14 10.75
N ARG A 198 7.23 25.88 9.47
CA ARG A 198 7.26 26.92 8.44
C ARG A 198 6.06 27.87 8.49
N GLU A 199 4.86 27.37 8.80
CA GLU A 199 3.65 28.19 8.85
C GLU A 199 3.56 29.00 10.15
N GLY A 200 3.85 28.36 11.28
CA GLY A 200 3.75 28.98 12.60
C GLY A 200 5.00 29.71 13.06
N GLY A 201 6.15 29.54 12.40
CA GLY A 201 7.44 30.13 12.81
C GLY A 201 7.92 29.65 14.18
N ALA A 202 7.30 28.60 14.71
CA ALA A 202 7.64 28.03 16.02
C ALA A 202 8.75 27.00 15.88
N PHE A 203 9.73 27.05 16.77
CA PHE A 203 10.72 26.00 16.89
C PHE A 203 10.26 24.95 17.91
N VAL A 204 10.21 23.71 17.48
CA VAL A 204 9.92 22.56 18.33
C VAL A 204 11.20 21.78 18.57
N ARG A 205 11.75 21.95 19.77
CA ARG A 205 12.93 21.21 20.23
C ARG A 205 12.53 19.81 20.70
N PHE A 206 13.31 18.81 20.30
CA PHE A 206 13.12 17.42 20.70
C PHE A 206 14.07 17.02 21.82
N THR A 207 13.56 16.21 22.75
CA THR A 207 14.39 15.59 23.78
C THR A 207 14.43 14.09 23.59
N ARG A 208 15.62 13.50 23.49
CA ARG A 208 15.79 12.05 23.34
C ARG A 208 15.28 11.30 24.55
N THR A 209 14.47 10.29 24.32
CA THR A 209 14.05 9.32 25.35
C THR A 209 14.87 8.04 25.26
N ALA A 210 14.91 7.27 26.35
CA ALA A 210 15.62 6.00 26.37
C ALA A 210 15.06 5.06 25.29
N ARG A 211 15.86 4.78 24.25
CA ARG A 211 15.54 3.91 23.11
C ARG A 211 14.27 4.29 22.33
N GLY A 212 13.75 5.52 22.48
CA GLY A 212 12.52 5.96 21.83
C GLY A 212 11.28 5.13 22.20
N ALA A 213 11.26 4.48 23.37
CA ALA A 213 10.15 3.62 23.79
C ALA A 213 8.85 4.42 24.05
N THR A 214 8.98 5.67 24.47
CA THR A 214 7.86 6.58 24.73
C THR A 214 7.94 7.79 23.82
N MET A 215 6.83 8.54 23.69
CA MET A 215 6.79 9.80 22.94
C MET A 215 7.94 10.73 23.38
N ALA A 216 8.60 11.37 22.42
CA ALA A 216 9.65 12.34 22.72
C ALA A 216 9.03 13.58 23.39
N PRO A 217 9.57 14.09 24.51
CA PRO A 217 9.19 15.38 25.02
C PRO A 217 9.53 16.46 24.00
N GLU A 218 8.56 17.33 23.73
CA GLU A 218 8.66 18.44 22.79
C GLU A 218 8.55 19.75 23.56
N GLN A 219 9.44 20.69 23.25
CA GLN A 219 9.42 22.03 23.81
C GLN A 219 9.29 23.05 22.68
N GLN A 220 8.18 23.78 22.68
CA GLN A 220 8.01 24.88 21.75
C GLN A 220 8.74 26.12 22.28
N LEU A 221 9.58 26.71 21.45
CA LEU A 221 10.36 27.90 21.76
C LEU A 221 9.98 29.04 20.80
N SER A 222 9.98 30.29 21.33
CA SER A 222 9.88 31.46 20.47
C SER A 222 11.15 31.63 19.63
N ALA A 223 11.05 32.34 18.50
CA ALA A 223 12.18 32.62 17.61
C ALA A 223 13.37 33.30 18.34
N GLU A 224 13.08 34.23 19.28
CA GLU A 224 14.12 34.88 20.09
C GLU A 224 14.88 33.88 20.95
N ARG A 225 14.14 33.02 21.64
CA ARG A 225 14.72 32.02 22.52
C ARG A 225 15.46 30.94 21.73
N ALA A 226 14.92 30.50 20.59
CA ALA A 226 15.57 29.57 19.68
C ALA A 226 16.90 30.15 19.16
N ARG A 227 16.90 31.42 18.73
CA ARG A 227 18.13 32.11 18.30
C ARG A 227 19.18 32.17 19.40
N SER A 228 18.76 32.46 20.63
CA SER A 228 19.68 32.54 21.77
C SER A 228 20.26 31.18 22.18
N GLU A 229 19.44 30.11 22.12
CA GLU A 229 19.82 28.80 22.65
C GLU A 229 20.46 27.90 21.59
N GLU A 230 20.06 28.00 20.30
CA GLU A 230 20.57 27.16 19.20
C GLU A 230 21.66 27.86 18.37
N GLY A 231 21.76 29.19 18.46
CA GLY A 231 22.82 29.98 17.82
C GLY A 231 22.87 29.82 16.30
N GLU A 232 24.03 29.40 15.79
CA GLU A 232 24.28 29.24 14.35
C GLU A 232 23.30 28.25 13.69
N ALA A 233 22.98 27.14 14.36
CA ALA A 233 22.05 26.14 13.80
C ALA A 233 20.64 26.73 13.51
N TRP A 234 20.16 27.65 14.36
CA TRP A 234 18.92 28.38 14.12
C TRP A 234 19.06 29.34 12.95
N THR A 235 20.16 30.12 12.92
CA THR A 235 20.39 31.14 11.87
C THR A 235 20.44 30.48 10.51
N THR A 236 21.21 29.39 10.35
CA THR A 236 21.30 28.61 9.11
C THR A 236 19.92 28.10 8.67
N ALA A 237 19.15 27.52 9.58
CA ALA A 237 17.83 26.97 9.25
C ALA A 237 16.85 28.07 8.74
N VAL A 238 16.91 29.28 9.33
CA VAL A 238 16.09 30.41 8.88
C VAL A 238 16.53 30.91 7.50
N GLU A 239 17.85 31.09 7.29
CA GLU A 239 18.41 31.53 5.98
C GLU A 239 18.06 30.54 4.85
N GLU A 240 18.14 29.24 5.11
CA GLU A 240 17.76 28.20 4.15
C GLU A 240 16.27 28.25 3.80
N LEU A 241 15.39 28.45 4.80
CA LEU A 241 13.96 28.62 4.56
C LEU A 241 13.64 29.91 3.77
N GLU A 242 14.33 31.01 4.06
CA GLU A 242 14.19 32.26 3.30
C GLU A 242 14.64 32.05 1.84
N LEU A 243 15.73 31.31 1.61
CA LEU A 243 16.19 30.94 0.28
C LEU A 243 15.14 30.13 -0.49
N LEU A 244 14.56 29.10 0.13
CA LEU A 244 13.52 28.29 -0.46
C LEU A 244 12.24 29.11 -0.76
N ALA A 245 11.87 30.03 0.12
CA ALA A 245 10.75 30.93 -0.11
C ALA A 245 11.00 31.86 -1.30
N ALA A 246 12.22 32.42 -1.41
CA ALA A 246 12.64 33.23 -2.55
C ALA A 246 12.67 32.44 -3.87
N ALA A 247 12.99 31.14 -3.83
CA ALA A 247 12.92 30.23 -4.96
C ALA A 247 11.47 29.82 -5.36
N GLY A 248 10.46 30.29 -4.62
CA GLY A 248 9.05 30.02 -4.92
C GLY A 248 8.51 28.71 -4.36
N ALA A 249 9.20 28.08 -3.42
CA ALA A 249 8.69 26.93 -2.70
C ALA A 249 7.53 27.34 -1.78
N ALA A 250 6.30 27.35 -2.28
CA ALA A 250 5.09 27.71 -1.54
C ALA A 250 4.13 26.53 -1.45
N TRP A 251 3.50 26.39 -0.29
CA TRP A 251 2.44 25.39 -0.10
C TRP A 251 1.22 25.75 -0.97
N ASP A 252 0.73 24.76 -1.71
CA ASP A 252 -0.45 24.89 -2.57
C ASP A 252 -1.29 23.60 -2.47
N PRO A 253 -2.44 23.64 -1.77
CA PRO A 253 -3.32 22.49 -1.61
C PRO A 253 -3.84 21.91 -2.94
N ALA A 254 -4.05 22.76 -3.97
CA ALA A 254 -4.54 22.28 -5.26
C ALA A 254 -3.46 21.48 -6.01
N ARG A 255 -2.22 21.93 -5.97
CA ARG A 255 -1.08 21.20 -6.53
C ARG A 255 -0.80 19.90 -5.77
N PHE A 256 -0.97 19.90 -4.44
CA PHE A 256 -0.88 18.67 -3.63
C PHE A 256 -1.97 17.66 -4.04
N ALA A 257 -3.23 18.09 -4.13
CA ALA A 257 -4.35 17.22 -4.49
C ALA A 257 -4.19 16.58 -5.88
N THR A 258 -3.47 17.23 -6.80
CA THR A 258 -3.17 16.69 -8.15
C THR A 258 -1.87 15.88 -8.22
N GLY A 259 -1.12 15.75 -7.13
CA GLY A 259 0.17 15.07 -7.10
C GLY A 259 1.31 15.85 -7.77
N ALA A 260 1.14 17.14 -8.04
CA ALA A 260 2.17 18.02 -8.61
C ALA A 260 3.12 18.62 -7.56
N LEU A 261 2.83 18.42 -6.27
CA LEU A 261 3.59 18.91 -5.13
C LEU A 261 3.53 17.90 -3.99
N SER A 262 4.67 17.69 -3.31
CA SER A 262 4.73 16.93 -2.07
C SER A 262 5.18 17.82 -0.92
N PRO A 263 4.43 17.88 0.19
CA PRO A 263 4.92 18.45 1.42
C PRO A 263 6.03 17.57 2.00
N VAL A 264 7.08 18.20 2.51
CA VAL A 264 8.24 17.51 3.09
C VAL A 264 8.33 17.78 4.57
N LEU A 265 8.50 16.70 5.35
CA LEU A 265 8.75 16.75 6.78
C LEU A 265 10.05 16.02 7.11
N PHE A 266 10.77 16.52 8.11
CA PHE A 266 12.00 15.92 8.59
C PHE A 266 11.78 15.27 9.96
N GLY A 267 12.41 14.10 10.19
CA GLY A 267 12.26 13.39 11.44
C GLY A 267 13.21 12.23 11.66
N SER A 268 13.02 11.58 12.79
CA SER A 268 13.62 10.30 13.16
C SER A 268 12.57 9.43 13.83
N ALA A 269 12.09 8.43 13.14
CA ALA A 269 11.13 7.49 13.71
C ALA A 269 11.70 6.78 14.95
N LEU A 270 12.99 6.41 14.93
CA LEU A 270 13.63 5.74 16.06
C LEU A 270 13.61 6.58 17.34
N SER A 271 13.89 7.87 17.21
CA SER A 271 13.95 8.84 18.31
C SER A 271 12.60 9.49 18.63
N ASN A 272 11.55 9.18 17.88
CA ASN A 272 10.21 9.82 17.91
C ASN A 272 10.20 11.31 17.51
N PHE A 273 11.21 11.78 16.79
CA PHE A 273 11.32 13.17 16.37
C PHE A 273 10.52 13.40 15.07
N GLY A 274 9.69 14.44 15.05
CA GLY A 274 8.87 14.80 13.89
C GLY A 274 7.67 13.86 13.61
N VAL A 275 7.47 12.78 14.38
CA VAL A 275 6.37 11.83 14.15
C VAL A 275 5.01 12.48 14.42
N ARG A 276 4.91 13.31 15.49
CA ARG A 276 3.70 14.07 15.79
C ARG A 276 3.36 15.03 14.64
N HIS A 277 4.36 15.74 14.09
CA HIS A 277 4.16 16.65 12.97
C HIS A 277 3.64 15.91 11.73
N LEU A 278 4.13 14.69 11.44
CA LEU A 278 3.57 13.87 10.37
C LEU A 278 2.11 13.50 10.63
N LEU A 279 1.76 13.13 11.87
CA LEU A 279 0.39 12.79 12.22
C LEU A 279 -0.54 14.00 12.13
N ASP A 280 -0.12 15.17 12.64
CA ASP A 280 -0.85 16.41 12.52
C ASP A 280 -1.03 16.81 11.03
N THR A 281 0.02 16.72 10.23
CA THR A 281 -0.04 16.96 8.78
C THR A 281 -1.05 16.02 8.09
N LEU A 282 -1.08 14.74 8.45
CA LEU A 282 -2.08 13.80 7.91
C LEU A 282 -3.51 14.18 8.30
N ILE A 283 -3.73 14.74 9.48
CA ILE A 283 -5.04 15.27 9.89
C ILE A 283 -5.44 16.45 8.99
N ASP A 284 -4.51 17.40 8.82
CA ASP A 284 -4.81 18.72 8.25
C ASP A 284 -4.93 18.67 6.71
N ILE A 285 -4.07 17.92 6.02
CA ILE A 285 -3.97 17.95 4.57
C ILE A 285 -4.26 16.63 3.83
N ALA A 286 -4.19 15.47 4.50
CA ALA A 286 -4.55 14.23 3.81
C ALA A 286 -6.03 14.24 3.42
N PRO A 287 -6.37 13.86 2.18
CA PRO A 287 -7.76 13.92 1.74
C PRO A 287 -8.63 12.94 2.54
N ALA A 288 -9.86 13.37 2.82
CA ALA A 288 -10.92 12.45 3.17
C ALA A 288 -11.25 11.55 1.96
N PRO A 289 -11.87 10.39 2.16
CA PRO A 289 -12.24 9.51 1.06
C PRO A 289 -13.03 10.26 -0.02
N PRO A 290 -12.58 10.27 -1.28
CA PRO A 290 -13.34 10.85 -2.38
C PRO A 290 -14.39 9.86 -2.88
N GLY A 291 -15.34 10.34 -3.69
CA GLY A 291 -16.14 9.48 -4.55
C GLY A 291 -15.24 8.65 -5.46
N ARG A 292 -15.59 7.39 -5.70
CA ARG A 292 -14.71 6.46 -6.44
C ARG A 292 -15.12 6.32 -7.90
N PRO A 293 -14.18 6.47 -8.86
CA PRO A 293 -14.45 6.19 -10.27
C PRO A 293 -14.89 4.74 -10.49
N ASP A 294 -15.93 4.53 -11.28
CA ASP A 294 -16.38 3.22 -11.71
C ASP A 294 -15.76 2.81 -13.07
N ALA A 295 -15.90 1.54 -13.44
CA ALA A 295 -15.37 1.01 -14.69
C ALA A 295 -16.06 1.56 -15.95
N LYS A 296 -17.17 2.31 -15.82
CA LYS A 296 -17.92 2.93 -16.93
C LYS A 296 -17.59 4.40 -17.09
N GLY A 297 -16.68 4.96 -16.28
CA GLY A 297 -16.30 6.36 -16.30
C GLY A 297 -17.21 7.28 -15.46
N GLY A 298 -18.14 6.72 -14.69
CA GLY A 298 -18.90 7.44 -13.67
C GLY A 298 -18.13 7.55 -12.36
N THR A 299 -18.73 8.26 -11.39
CA THR A 299 -18.21 8.35 -10.02
C THR A 299 -19.26 7.84 -9.04
N ARG A 300 -18.90 6.83 -8.26
CA ARG A 300 -19.73 6.37 -7.14
C ARG A 300 -19.59 7.33 -5.98
N LEU A 301 -20.67 8.03 -5.63
CA LEU A 301 -20.70 8.99 -4.53
C LEU A 301 -20.67 8.27 -3.18
N LEU A 302 -20.21 8.97 -2.13
CA LEU A 302 -20.07 8.38 -0.78
C LEU A 302 -21.39 7.95 -0.16
N ASP A 303 -22.45 8.71 -0.40
CA ASP A 303 -23.81 8.48 0.11
C ASP A 303 -24.65 7.51 -0.73
N ALA A 304 -24.11 7.02 -1.86
CA ALA A 304 -24.73 5.96 -2.64
C ALA A 304 -24.82 4.65 -1.82
N PRO A 305 -25.71 3.70 -2.19
CA PRO A 305 -25.80 2.40 -1.50
C PRO A 305 -24.45 1.73 -1.34
N PHE A 306 -24.32 0.86 -0.32
CA PHE A 306 -23.04 0.22 0.02
C PHE A 306 -22.31 -0.35 -1.20
N SER A 307 -21.02 -0.04 -1.27
CA SER A 307 -20.10 -0.73 -2.15
C SER A 307 -18.69 -0.80 -1.53
N ALA A 308 -17.96 -1.84 -1.89
CA ALA A 308 -16.58 -2.05 -1.43
C ALA A 308 -15.71 -2.66 -2.53
N LEU A 309 -14.42 -2.32 -2.52
CA LEU A 309 -13.38 -2.91 -3.36
C LEU A 309 -12.54 -3.89 -2.56
N VAL A 310 -12.45 -5.12 -3.02
CA VAL A 310 -11.52 -6.11 -2.46
C VAL A 310 -10.14 -5.87 -3.04
N PHE A 311 -9.18 -5.50 -2.21
CA PHE A 311 -7.83 -5.20 -2.67
C PHE A 311 -6.79 -6.24 -2.25
N LYS A 312 -7.10 -7.08 -1.27
CA LYS A 312 -6.21 -8.14 -0.78
C LYS A 312 -7.00 -9.36 -0.33
N VAL A 313 -6.43 -10.52 -0.55
CA VAL A 313 -6.91 -11.79 0.01
C VAL A 313 -5.74 -12.47 0.69
N GLN A 314 -5.95 -12.99 1.87
CA GLN A 314 -4.92 -13.69 2.63
C GLN A 314 -5.53 -14.85 3.39
N ALA A 315 -4.86 -16.01 3.35
CA ALA A 315 -5.28 -17.19 4.10
C ALA A 315 -4.26 -17.54 5.19
N ASN A 316 -4.69 -18.35 6.15
CA ASN A 316 -3.86 -18.92 7.20
C ASN A 316 -3.08 -17.89 8.04
N MET A 317 -3.66 -16.71 8.29
CA MET A 317 -3.03 -15.69 9.15
C MET A 317 -2.88 -16.18 10.59
N ASP A 318 -3.79 -17.01 11.09
CA ASP A 318 -3.65 -17.72 12.37
C ASP A 318 -3.45 -19.20 12.09
N PRO A 319 -2.31 -19.81 12.51
CA PRO A 319 -2.05 -21.23 12.31
C PRO A 319 -3.12 -22.17 12.92
N ARG A 320 -3.89 -21.65 13.91
CA ARG A 320 -4.98 -22.38 14.58
C ARG A 320 -6.28 -22.36 13.78
N HIS A 321 -6.43 -21.39 12.86
CA HIS A 321 -7.62 -21.18 12.05
C HIS A 321 -7.22 -21.15 10.57
N ARG A 322 -7.57 -22.20 9.83
CA ARG A 322 -7.37 -22.29 8.37
C ARG A 322 -8.45 -21.50 7.63
N ASP A 323 -8.54 -20.22 7.94
CA ASP A 323 -9.51 -19.31 7.33
C ASP A 323 -8.87 -18.45 6.24
N ARG A 324 -9.72 -17.90 5.39
CA ARG A 324 -9.35 -16.97 4.32
C ARG A 324 -10.04 -15.65 4.61
N ILE A 325 -9.27 -14.58 4.57
CA ILE A 325 -9.74 -13.22 4.81
C ILE A 325 -9.62 -12.42 3.51
N ALA A 326 -10.72 -11.81 3.09
CA ALA A 326 -10.73 -10.82 2.03
C ALA A 326 -10.76 -9.42 2.66
N PHE A 327 -9.72 -8.63 2.40
CA PHE A 327 -9.63 -7.24 2.82
C PHE A 327 -10.33 -6.37 1.79
N MET A 328 -11.30 -5.62 2.24
CA MET A 328 -12.03 -4.70 1.39
C MET A 328 -12.02 -3.29 1.96
N ARG A 329 -11.96 -2.31 1.06
CA ARG A 329 -12.19 -0.91 1.37
C ARG A 329 -13.64 -0.57 1.10
N VAL A 330 -14.34 0.01 2.07
CA VAL A 330 -15.67 0.58 1.88
C VAL A 330 -15.55 1.82 1.00
N CYS A 331 -16.30 1.87 -0.11
CA CYS A 331 -16.24 2.95 -1.10
C CYS A 331 -17.47 3.86 -1.06
N SER A 332 -18.64 3.33 -0.73
CA SER A 332 -19.89 4.10 -0.57
C SER A 332 -20.81 3.42 0.43
N GLY A 333 -21.74 4.20 0.97
CA GLY A 333 -22.77 3.72 1.90
C GLY A 333 -22.16 3.29 3.24
N ARG A 334 -22.99 2.68 4.08
CA ARG A 334 -22.61 2.12 5.36
C ARG A 334 -22.55 0.59 5.25
N PHE A 335 -21.48 -0.01 5.71
CA PHE A 335 -21.41 -1.43 5.98
C PHE A 335 -22.13 -1.73 7.29
N GLU A 336 -22.93 -2.79 7.33
CA GLU A 336 -23.52 -3.34 8.55
C GLU A 336 -23.26 -4.84 8.61
N ARG A 337 -22.83 -5.33 9.76
CA ARG A 337 -22.53 -6.75 9.95
C ARG A 337 -23.75 -7.63 9.65
N GLY A 338 -23.55 -8.66 8.86
CA GLY A 338 -24.60 -9.60 8.46
C GLY A 338 -25.35 -9.20 7.19
N MET A 339 -25.05 -8.03 6.60
CA MET A 339 -25.64 -7.65 5.32
C MET A 339 -25.26 -8.65 4.21
N ARG A 340 -26.06 -8.67 3.13
CA ARG A 340 -25.80 -9.51 1.96
C ARG A 340 -25.50 -8.63 0.77
N ALA A 341 -24.25 -8.59 0.37
CA ALA A 341 -23.82 -7.87 -0.82
C ALA A 341 -23.76 -8.79 -2.05
N ILE A 342 -23.81 -8.22 -3.24
CA ILE A 342 -23.66 -8.92 -4.51
C ILE A 342 -22.21 -8.74 -4.98
N ASN A 343 -21.55 -9.83 -5.40
CA ASN A 343 -20.27 -9.75 -6.07
C ASN A 343 -20.50 -9.42 -7.54
N ALA A 344 -19.97 -8.27 -8.00
CA ALA A 344 -20.16 -7.77 -9.36
C ALA A 344 -19.57 -8.70 -10.45
N ARG A 345 -18.56 -9.51 -10.14
CA ARG A 345 -17.95 -10.47 -11.06
C ARG A 345 -18.84 -11.68 -11.29
N THR A 346 -19.41 -12.24 -10.22
CA THR A 346 -20.15 -13.52 -10.29
C THR A 346 -21.66 -13.34 -10.33
N GLY A 347 -22.17 -12.15 -9.97
CA GLY A 347 -23.60 -11.88 -9.78
C GLY A 347 -24.21 -12.59 -8.55
N LYS A 348 -23.41 -13.27 -7.73
CA LYS A 348 -23.89 -14.05 -6.58
C LYS A 348 -23.90 -13.23 -5.31
N PRO A 349 -24.90 -13.45 -4.41
CA PRO A 349 -24.93 -12.82 -3.10
C PRO A 349 -23.90 -13.46 -2.16
N ILE A 350 -23.25 -12.62 -1.35
CA ILE A 350 -22.29 -12.99 -0.32
C ILE A 350 -22.77 -12.43 1.01
N ALA A 351 -22.79 -13.26 2.05
CA ALA A 351 -23.11 -12.82 3.40
C ALA A 351 -21.84 -12.26 4.08
N LEU A 352 -21.92 -11.01 4.55
CA LEU A 352 -20.83 -10.31 5.21
C LEU A 352 -20.97 -10.41 6.73
N THR A 353 -21.04 -11.65 7.24
CA THR A 353 -21.36 -11.93 8.66
C THR A 353 -20.14 -11.80 9.57
N TYR A 354 -18.98 -12.22 9.09
CA TYR A 354 -17.75 -12.27 9.88
C TYR A 354 -16.79 -11.15 9.46
N ALA A 355 -17.20 -9.92 9.76
CA ALA A 355 -16.39 -8.74 9.51
C ALA A 355 -15.50 -8.44 10.71
N HIS A 356 -14.23 -8.21 10.46
CA HIS A 356 -13.23 -7.89 11.47
C HIS A 356 -12.38 -6.71 11.04
N GLU A 357 -12.08 -5.85 12.00
CA GLU A 357 -10.87 -5.04 11.94
C GLU A 357 -9.69 -5.92 12.32
N LEU A 358 -8.59 -5.73 11.60
CA LEU A 358 -7.37 -6.47 11.83
C LEU A 358 -6.32 -5.49 12.36
N PHE A 359 -5.77 -5.82 13.51
CA PHE A 359 -4.66 -5.12 14.10
C PHE A 359 -3.47 -6.11 14.22
N GLY A 360 -2.71 -6.24 13.13
CA GLY A 360 -1.75 -7.34 12.99
C GLY A 360 -2.48 -8.70 12.98
N GLN A 361 -2.25 -9.54 14.00
CA GLN A 361 -2.97 -10.83 14.18
C GLN A 361 -4.25 -10.71 15.01
N ASP A 362 -4.43 -9.60 15.74
CA ASP A 362 -5.61 -9.40 16.57
C ASP A 362 -6.83 -9.06 15.70
N ARG A 363 -7.96 -9.67 16.04
CA ARG A 363 -9.23 -9.52 15.30
C ARG A 363 -10.28 -8.93 16.23
N THR A 364 -10.82 -7.79 15.87
CA THR A 364 -11.96 -7.17 16.53
C THR A 364 -13.16 -7.21 15.61
N VAL A 365 -14.30 -7.65 16.13
CA VAL A 365 -15.53 -7.69 15.34
C VAL A 365 -15.98 -6.28 15.01
N VAL A 366 -16.37 -6.07 13.75
CA VAL A 366 -16.89 -4.79 13.24
C VAL A 366 -18.38 -4.91 13.03
N ASP A 367 -19.15 -4.05 13.68
CA ASP A 367 -20.60 -3.97 13.50
C ASP A 367 -20.97 -3.05 12.34
N ASP A 368 -20.24 -1.95 12.16
CA ASP A 368 -20.44 -0.99 11.07
C ASP A 368 -19.12 -0.40 10.57
N ALA A 369 -19.12 0.04 9.31
CA ALA A 369 -18.00 0.75 8.71
C ALA A 369 -18.49 1.72 7.62
N TYR A 370 -17.69 2.75 7.34
CA TYR A 370 -18.04 3.86 6.46
C TYR A 370 -17.04 4.01 5.33
N PRO A 371 -17.32 4.81 4.29
CA PRO A 371 -16.38 5.04 3.19
C PRO A 371 -15.01 5.47 3.71
N GLY A 372 -13.96 4.80 3.25
CA GLY A 372 -12.59 4.93 3.74
C GLY A 372 -12.16 3.82 4.69
N ASP A 373 -13.06 3.20 5.45
CA ASP A 373 -12.70 2.11 6.35
C ASP A 373 -12.22 0.86 5.57
N VAL A 374 -11.26 0.17 6.16
CA VAL A 374 -10.74 -1.11 5.67
C VAL A 374 -11.16 -2.20 6.64
N ILE A 375 -11.89 -3.20 6.13
CA ILE A 375 -12.36 -4.34 6.92
C ILE A 375 -12.01 -5.66 6.26
N GLY A 376 -11.79 -6.69 7.05
CA GLY A 376 -11.54 -8.06 6.61
C GLY A 376 -12.79 -8.93 6.76
N ILE A 377 -13.19 -9.62 5.69
CA ILE A 377 -14.26 -10.60 5.72
C ILE A 377 -13.68 -12.00 5.78
N VAL A 378 -13.94 -12.70 6.86
CA VAL A 378 -13.49 -14.09 7.08
C VAL A 378 -14.39 -15.06 6.32
N ASN A 379 -13.80 -16.16 5.84
CA ASN A 379 -14.47 -17.22 5.07
C ASN A 379 -15.06 -16.78 3.71
N ALA A 380 -14.55 -15.69 3.14
CA ALA A 380 -14.94 -15.23 1.80
C ALA A 380 -14.22 -16.04 0.70
N THR A 381 -14.61 -17.32 0.52
CA THR A 381 -13.90 -18.27 -0.36
C THR A 381 -14.00 -17.93 -1.85
N ASP A 382 -15.11 -17.33 -2.27
CA ASP A 382 -15.41 -17.00 -3.69
C ASP A 382 -15.03 -15.56 -4.06
N VAL A 383 -14.38 -14.83 -3.15
CA VAL A 383 -13.97 -13.44 -3.35
C VAL A 383 -12.51 -13.39 -3.80
N LEU A 384 -12.22 -12.63 -4.85
CA LEU A 384 -10.88 -12.44 -5.41
C LEU A 384 -10.45 -10.97 -5.30
N VAL A 385 -9.16 -10.73 -5.41
CA VAL A 385 -8.60 -9.38 -5.52
C VAL A 385 -9.18 -8.69 -6.76
N GLY A 386 -9.63 -7.44 -6.60
CA GLY A 386 -10.30 -6.65 -7.65
C GLY A 386 -11.83 -6.82 -7.69
N ASP A 387 -12.41 -7.74 -6.90
CA ASP A 387 -13.85 -7.86 -6.83
C ASP A 387 -14.48 -6.60 -6.22
N THR A 388 -15.60 -6.18 -6.82
CA THR A 388 -16.49 -5.16 -6.26
C THR A 388 -17.67 -5.85 -5.61
N LEU A 389 -17.92 -5.54 -4.34
CA LEU A 389 -19.13 -5.94 -3.62
C LEU A 389 -20.06 -4.75 -3.54
N TYR A 390 -21.37 -4.94 -3.79
CA TYR A 390 -22.34 -3.85 -3.77
C TYR A 390 -23.69 -4.30 -3.27
N LEU A 391 -24.51 -3.32 -2.85
CA LEU A 391 -25.90 -3.48 -2.49
C LEU A 391 -26.77 -2.61 -3.40
N ASP A 392 -27.95 -3.11 -3.75
CA ASP A 392 -29.01 -2.47 -4.55
C ASP A 392 -28.60 -2.01 -5.96
N GLU A 393 -27.71 -1.01 -6.07
CA GLU A 393 -27.30 -0.44 -7.34
C GLU A 393 -26.01 -1.07 -7.86
N PRO A 394 -26.06 -1.76 -9.04
CA PRO A 394 -24.89 -2.39 -9.61
C PRO A 394 -23.77 -1.38 -9.92
N VAL A 395 -22.60 -1.65 -9.38
CA VAL A 395 -21.35 -0.92 -9.66
C VAL A 395 -20.20 -1.90 -9.82
N ARG A 396 -19.22 -1.54 -10.64
CA ARG A 396 -17.94 -2.25 -10.78
C ARG A 396 -16.83 -1.22 -10.80
N PHE A 397 -15.86 -1.37 -9.93
CA PHE A 397 -14.67 -0.52 -9.94
C PHE A 397 -13.63 -0.98 -10.94
N GLY A 398 -12.73 -0.08 -11.34
CA GLY A 398 -11.65 -0.40 -12.26
C GLY A 398 -10.73 -1.51 -11.70
N ALA A 399 -10.11 -2.25 -12.59
CA ALA A 399 -9.18 -3.32 -12.23
C ALA A 399 -7.99 -2.77 -11.43
N ILE A 400 -7.52 -3.56 -10.46
CA ILE A 400 -6.27 -3.26 -9.77
C ILE A 400 -5.12 -3.65 -10.71
N PRO A 401 -4.16 -2.74 -10.95
CA PRO A 401 -3.01 -3.05 -11.81
C PRO A 401 -2.18 -4.21 -11.26
N THR A 402 -1.64 -5.00 -12.17
CA THR A 402 -0.68 -6.07 -11.87
C THR A 402 0.65 -5.77 -12.53
N LEU A 403 1.75 -6.28 -11.98
CA LEU A 403 3.07 -6.20 -12.60
C LEU A 403 3.30 -7.40 -13.51
N ALA A 404 4.02 -7.17 -14.61
CA ALA A 404 4.48 -8.27 -15.43
C ALA A 404 5.50 -9.12 -14.65
N PRO A 405 5.35 -10.44 -14.60
CA PRO A 405 6.37 -11.30 -14.01
C PRO A 405 7.65 -11.27 -14.84
N GLU A 406 8.78 -11.25 -14.14
CA GLU A 406 10.13 -11.26 -14.72
C GLU A 406 10.85 -12.59 -14.49
N HIS A 407 10.34 -13.43 -13.58
CA HIS A 407 10.95 -14.70 -13.19
C HIS A 407 9.96 -15.84 -13.35
N PHE A 408 10.45 -16.98 -13.84
CA PHE A 408 9.62 -18.15 -14.14
C PHE A 408 10.32 -19.42 -13.71
N VAL A 409 9.58 -20.33 -13.07
CA VAL A 409 10.08 -21.67 -12.68
C VAL A 409 9.01 -22.71 -12.93
N THR A 410 9.40 -23.91 -13.35
CA THR A 410 8.51 -25.08 -13.33
C THR A 410 8.54 -25.68 -11.94
N ILE A 411 7.37 -25.99 -11.37
CA ILE A 411 7.27 -26.59 -10.05
C ILE A 411 6.85 -28.06 -10.15
N HIS A 412 7.54 -28.92 -9.41
CA HIS A 412 7.28 -30.35 -9.37
C HIS A 412 6.92 -30.81 -7.97
N ASN A 413 5.81 -31.53 -7.87
CA ASN A 413 5.43 -32.21 -6.64
C ASN A 413 6.31 -33.48 -6.46
N ARG A 414 7.09 -33.54 -5.38
CA ARG A 414 7.92 -34.69 -5.02
C ARG A 414 7.20 -35.74 -4.17
N ASP A 415 5.96 -35.44 -3.76
CA ASP A 415 5.10 -36.34 -2.98
C ASP A 415 3.81 -36.66 -3.77
N PRO A 416 3.76 -37.73 -4.56
CA PRO A 416 2.58 -38.12 -5.33
C PRO A 416 1.32 -38.34 -4.48
N GLY A 417 1.49 -38.76 -3.21
CA GLY A 417 0.39 -38.97 -2.27
C GLY A 417 -0.33 -37.68 -1.85
N ARG A 418 0.32 -36.52 -2.02
CA ARG A 418 -0.21 -35.22 -1.63
C ARG A 418 -0.61 -34.33 -2.82
N ARG A 419 -1.00 -34.93 -3.94
CA ARG A 419 -1.38 -34.20 -5.16
C ARG A 419 -2.51 -33.19 -4.93
N LYS A 420 -3.53 -33.54 -4.13
CA LYS A 420 -4.64 -32.63 -3.82
C LYS A 420 -4.18 -31.41 -3.02
N GLN A 421 -3.33 -31.62 -2.02
CA GLN A 421 -2.75 -30.54 -1.20
C GLN A 421 -1.87 -29.62 -2.04
N PHE A 422 -1.07 -30.20 -2.95
CA PHE A 422 -0.24 -29.44 -3.88
C PHE A 422 -1.09 -28.49 -4.76
N HIS A 423 -2.13 -29.00 -5.43
CA HIS A 423 -2.99 -28.18 -6.26
C HIS A 423 -3.75 -27.12 -5.44
N LYS A 424 -4.25 -27.48 -4.25
CA LYS A 424 -4.92 -26.55 -3.35
C LYS A 424 -3.97 -25.43 -2.88
N GLY A 425 -2.71 -25.78 -2.56
CA GLY A 425 -1.70 -24.82 -2.16
C GLY A 425 -1.36 -23.84 -3.29
N LEU A 426 -1.16 -24.34 -4.51
CA LEU A 426 -0.89 -23.49 -5.67
C LEU A 426 -2.06 -22.56 -5.98
N GLU A 427 -3.28 -23.07 -5.97
CA GLU A 427 -4.48 -22.26 -6.19
C GLU A 427 -4.60 -21.14 -5.15
N GLN A 428 -4.35 -21.44 -3.89
CA GLN A 428 -4.39 -20.46 -2.81
C GLN A 428 -3.31 -19.39 -2.98
N LEU A 429 -2.06 -19.78 -3.27
CA LEU A 429 -0.94 -18.86 -3.49
C LEU A 429 -1.17 -17.94 -4.69
N ASP A 430 -1.79 -18.46 -5.78
CA ASP A 430 -2.18 -17.65 -6.95
C ASP A 430 -3.30 -16.66 -6.61
N GLN A 431 -4.31 -17.08 -5.87
CA GLN A 431 -5.43 -16.23 -5.45
C GLN A 431 -5.02 -15.11 -4.48
N GLU A 432 -4.05 -15.37 -3.64
CA GLU A 432 -3.44 -14.37 -2.76
C GLU A 432 -2.46 -13.46 -3.53
N GLY A 433 -2.01 -13.90 -4.72
CA GLY A 433 -1.03 -13.20 -5.55
C GLY A 433 0.39 -13.25 -5.00
N VAL A 434 0.72 -14.29 -4.28
CA VAL A 434 2.10 -14.58 -3.87
C VAL A 434 2.93 -14.93 -5.09
N VAL A 435 2.37 -15.73 -6.00
CA VAL A 435 2.91 -16.08 -7.31
C VAL A 435 1.76 -16.20 -8.31
N HIS A 436 2.04 -16.09 -9.60
CA HIS A 436 1.09 -16.46 -10.64
C HIS A 436 1.30 -17.92 -11.04
N VAL A 437 0.21 -18.69 -11.07
CA VAL A 437 0.25 -20.10 -11.50
C VAL A 437 -0.23 -20.19 -12.94
N LEU A 438 0.69 -20.57 -13.83
CA LEU A 438 0.50 -20.65 -15.26
C LEU A 438 0.59 -22.09 -15.74
N ARG A 439 -0.02 -22.37 -16.89
CA ARG A 439 0.03 -23.66 -17.59
C ARG A 439 0.51 -23.44 -19.01
N ARG A 440 1.31 -24.36 -19.49
CA ARG A 440 1.74 -24.44 -20.88
C ARG A 440 1.05 -25.62 -21.53
N GLY A 441 0.06 -25.35 -22.38
CA GLY A 441 -0.60 -26.35 -23.21
C GLY A 441 -0.75 -27.72 -22.58
N ASP A 442 0.09 -28.65 -23.01
CA ASP A 442 0.13 -30.06 -22.67
C ASP A 442 1.13 -30.42 -21.54
N GLU A 443 1.91 -29.47 -21.03
CA GLU A 443 2.84 -29.74 -19.93
C GLU A 443 2.09 -30.05 -18.62
N PRO A 444 2.39 -31.21 -17.97
CA PRO A 444 1.67 -31.61 -16.77
C PRO A 444 2.05 -30.79 -15.52
N SER A 445 3.24 -30.19 -15.54
CA SER A 445 3.78 -29.43 -14.41
C SER A 445 3.46 -27.94 -14.53
N PRO A 446 2.88 -27.32 -13.49
CA PRO A 446 2.62 -25.90 -13.48
C PRO A 446 3.91 -25.07 -13.55
N ILE A 447 3.77 -23.85 -14.07
CA ILE A 447 4.81 -22.84 -14.10
C ILE A 447 4.42 -21.77 -13.09
N LEU A 448 5.33 -21.44 -12.17
CA LEU A 448 5.18 -20.29 -11.30
C LEU A 448 5.86 -19.10 -11.95
N ALA A 449 5.18 -17.96 -11.93
CA ALA A 449 5.72 -16.71 -12.40
C ALA A 449 5.66 -15.66 -11.28
N ALA A 450 6.67 -14.82 -11.17
CA ALA A 450 6.85 -13.85 -10.09
C ALA A 450 7.58 -12.60 -10.59
N VAL A 451 7.39 -11.49 -9.87
CA VAL A 451 8.12 -10.23 -10.08
C VAL A 451 9.57 -10.37 -9.59
N GLY A 452 9.80 -11.17 -8.54
CA GLY A 452 11.12 -11.41 -8.00
C GLY A 452 11.28 -12.80 -7.38
N PRO A 453 12.54 -13.27 -7.23
CA PRO A 453 12.83 -14.63 -6.81
C PRO A 453 12.42 -14.97 -5.37
N LEU A 454 12.35 -13.99 -4.45
CA LEU A 454 11.91 -14.23 -3.08
C LEU A 454 10.46 -14.72 -3.00
N GLN A 455 9.60 -14.38 -3.97
CA GLN A 455 8.24 -14.88 -4.02
C GLN A 455 8.19 -16.42 -4.17
N PHE A 456 9.14 -17.00 -4.90
CA PHE A 456 9.24 -18.47 -4.99
C PHE A 456 9.65 -19.08 -3.65
N GLU A 457 10.58 -18.48 -2.92
CA GLU A 457 10.99 -18.98 -1.61
C GLU A 457 9.82 -18.97 -0.63
N VAL A 458 9.03 -17.87 -0.62
CA VAL A 458 7.79 -17.77 0.17
C VAL A 458 6.80 -18.87 -0.24
N ALA A 459 6.61 -19.07 -1.54
CA ALA A 459 5.69 -20.08 -2.04
C ALA A 459 6.12 -21.51 -1.64
N LEU A 460 7.41 -21.83 -1.74
CA LEU A 460 7.98 -23.12 -1.35
C LEU A 460 7.85 -23.37 0.16
N GLU A 461 8.17 -22.38 0.99
CA GLU A 461 8.05 -22.48 2.44
C GLU A 461 6.59 -22.68 2.86
N ARG A 462 5.66 -21.92 2.28
CA ARG A 462 4.23 -22.07 2.56
C ARG A 462 3.66 -23.41 2.08
N LEU A 463 4.07 -23.92 0.92
CA LEU A 463 3.69 -25.25 0.46
C LEU A 463 4.18 -26.34 1.42
N SER A 464 5.36 -26.18 1.98
CA SER A 464 5.91 -27.11 2.97
C SER A 464 5.20 -27.00 4.33
N THR A 465 5.07 -25.80 4.88
CA THR A 465 4.58 -25.58 6.26
C THR A 465 3.06 -25.68 6.39
N GLU A 466 2.32 -25.10 5.43
CA GLU A 466 0.86 -25.04 5.51
C GLU A 466 0.18 -26.26 4.87
N PHE A 467 0.76 -26.80 3.78
CA PHE A 467 0.18 -27.91 3.02
C PHE A 467 0.93 -29.23 3.21
N GLY A 468 2.12 -29.18 3.82
CA GLY A 468 2.97 -30.33 4.08
C GLY A 468 3.47 -31.00 2.80
N VAL A 469 3.67 -30.25 1.71
CA VAL A 469 4.06 -30.77 0.39
C VAL A 469 5.52 -30.47 0.12
N THR A 470 6.28 -31.49 -0.22
CA THR A 470 7.67 -31.33 -0.68
C THR A 470 7.68 -31.10 -2.19
N VAL A 471 8.31 -30.01 -2.62
CA VAL A 471 8.38 -29.63 -4.03
C VAL A 471 9.81 -29.31 -4.46
N SER A 472 10.06 -29.30 -5.76
CA SER A 472 11.27 -28.76 -6.37
C SER A 472 10.92 -27.83 -7.51
N ILE A 473 11.81 -26.91 -7.82
CA ILE A 473 11.64 -25.94 -8.91
C ILE A 473 12.81 -26.04 -9.88
N ASP A 474 12.50 -25.85 -11.17
CA ASP A 474 13.47 -25.76 -12.26
C ASP A 474 13.31 -24.38 -12.93
N PRO A 475 14.35 -23.52 -12.97
CA PRO A 475 14.29 -22.21 -13.61
C PRO A 475 13.96 -22.30 -15.11
N ARG A 476 13.25 -21.31 -15.63
CA ARG A 476 12.97 -21.08 -17.05
C ARG A 476 13.69 -19.81 -17.52
N ASP A 477 14.12 -19.80 -18.76
CA ASP A 477 14.90 -18.70 -19.37
C ASP A 477 14.04 -17.53 -19.84
N TRP A 478 12.82 -17.34 -19.30
CA TRP A 478 11.97 -16.22 -19.65
C TRP A 478 12.18 -15.05 -18.67
N SER A 479 12.17 -13.84 -19.22
CA SER A 479 12.33 -12.62 -18.41
C SER A 479 11.36 -11.51 -18.79
N VAL A 480 10.56 -11.70 -19.85
CA VAL A 480 9.59 -10.72 -20.32
C VAL A 480 8.23 -11.38 -20.52
N ALA A 481 7.17 -10.74 -20.05
CA ALA A 481 5.80 -11.20 -20.25
C ALA A 481 4.91 -10.06 -20.75
N ARG A 482 3.95 -10.40 -21.64
CA ARG A 482 2.91 -9.49 -22.13
C ARG A 482 1.57 -10.21 -22.11
N ARG A 483 0.49 -9.50 -21.87
CA ARG A 483 -0.86 -10.04 -22.05
C ARG A 483 -1.21 -10.05 -23.53
N VAL A 484 -1.87 -11.10 -23.99
CA VAL A 484 -2.37 -11.22 -25.35
C VAL A 484 -3.87 -11.56 -25.34
N ALA A 485 -4.62 -10.98 -26.25
CA ALA A 485 -6.04 -11.28 -26.38
C ALA A 485 -6.26 -12.73 -26.89
N PRO A 486 -7.32 -13.43 -26.44
CA PRO A 486 -7.61 -14.79 -26.90
C PRO A 486 -7.76 -14.90 -28.44
N ALA A 487 -8.25 -13.84 -29.11
CA ALA A 487 -8.39 -13.78 -30.57
C ALA A 487 -7.03 -13.86 -31.27
N ASP A 488 -5.97 -13.31 -30.69
CA ASP A 488 -4.63 -13.21 -31.29
C ASP A 488 -3.73 -14.40 -30.92
N ALA A 489 -4.17 -15.23 -29.98
CA ALA A 489 -3.37 -16.34 -29.43
C ALA A 489 -2.93 -17.34 -30.53
N ALA A 490 -3.76 -17.58 -31.54
CA ALA A 490 -3.43 -18.50 -32.64
C ALA A 490 -2.27 -17.96 -33.50
N ALA A 491 -2.27 -16.67 -33.81
CA ALA A 491 -1.20 -16.00 -34.56
C ALA A 491 0.12 -16.03 -33.79
N VAL A 492 0.08 -15.73 -32.47
CA VAL A 492 1.27 -15.77 -31.60
C VAL A 492 1.82 -17.19 -31.48
N ARG A 493 0.97 -18.23 -31.35
CA ARG A 493 1.42 -19.65 -31.36
C ARG A 493 2.05 -20.10 -32.67
N ALA A 494 1.66 -19.52 -33.80
CA ALA A 494 2.25 -19.83 -35.09
C ALA A 494 3.61 -19.15 -35.30
N SER A 495 3.91 -18.09 -34.58
CA SER A 495 5.21 -17.42 -34.58
C SER A 495 6.26 -18.25 -33.84
N ARG A 496 7.52 -18.09 -34.23
CA ARG A 496 8.67 -18.69 -33.54
C ARG A 496 9.13 -17.86 -32.31
N TRP A 497 8.55 -16.69 -32.12
CA TRP A 497 8.91 -15.75 -31.07
C TRP A 497 7.87 -15.82 -29.95
N GLY A 498 8.31 -16.06 -28.74
CA GLY A 498 7.44 -16.14 -27.57
C GLY A 498 6.70 -17.47 -27.41
N GLU A 499 6.24 -17.71 -26.23
CA GLU A 499 5.44 -18.89 -25.85
C GLU A 499 4.20 -18.43 -25.08
N ILE A 500 3.05 -19.06 -25.33
CA ILE A 500 1.81 -18.71 -24.64
C ILE A 500 1.65 -19.60 -23.42
N LEU A 501 1.47 -18.96 -22.27
CA LEU A 501 1.09 -19.55 -21.00
C LEU A 501 -0.32 -19.08 -20.64
N GLU A 502 -1.10 -19.93 -20.00
CA GLU A 502 -2.47 -19.66 -19.60
C GLU A 502 -2.63 -19.70 -18.08
N ARG A 503 -3.30 -18.71 -17.52
CA ARG A 503 -3.70 -18.66 -16.12
C ARG A 503 -5.05 -19.33 -15.93
N ALA A 504 -5.38 -19.75 -14.70
CA ALA A 504 -6.63 -20.44 -14.38
C ALA A 504 -7.91 -19.62 -14.67
N ASP A 505 -7.82 -18.30 -14.74
CA ASP A 505 -8.90 -17.37 -15.09
C ASP A 505 -9.07 -17.16 -16.62
N GLY A 506 -8.28 -17.88 -17.44
CA GLY A 506 -8.26 -17.74 -18.89
C GLY A 506 -7.39 -16.60 -19.43
N THR A 507 -6.69 -15.88 -18.57
CA THR A 507 -5.73 -14.85 -19.02
C THR A 507 -4.56 -15.51 -19.73
N LEU A 508 -4.25 -15.02 -20.94
CA LEU A 508 -3.14 -15.51 -21.75
C LEU A 508 -1.96 -14.55 -21.64
N LEU A 509 -0.79 -15.11 -21.35
CA LEU A 509 0.48 -14.40 -21.33
C LEU A 509 1.38 -14.96 -22.43
N VAL A 510 1.97 -14.10 -23.23
CA VAL A 510 3.09 -14.46 -24.07
C VAL A 510 4.39 -14.11 -23.34
N VAL A 511 5.30 -15.08 -23.26
CA VAL A 511 6.57 -14.95 -22.54
C VAL A 511 7.76 -15.04 -23.50
N PHE A 512 8.81 -14.29 -23.20
CA PHE A 512 10.01 -14.19 -24.02
C PHE A 512 11.26 -14.37 -23.15
N ARG A 513 12.33 -14.85 -23.74
CA ARG A 513 13.62 -14.96 -23.05
C ARG A 513 14.24 -13.57 -22.77
N HIS A 514 14.03 -12.60 -23.68
CA HIS A 514 14.54 -11.24 -23.59
C HIS A 514 13.75 -10.29 -24.48
N GLU A 515 13.87 -8.99 -24.30
CA GLU A 515 13.18 -7.92 -25.04
C GLU A 515 13.35 -8.03 -26.57
N TYR A 516 14.44 -8.62 -27.06
CA TYR A 516 14.63 -8.84 -28.50
C TYR A 516 13.52 -9.74 -29.08
N GLY A 517 13.13 -10.81 -28.36
CA GLY A 517 12.06 -11.70 -28.80
C GLY A 517 10.71 -10.97 -28.90
N LEU A 518 10.41 -10.10 -27.94
CA LEU A 518 9.24 -9.23 -27.98
C LEU A 518 9.25 -8.32 -29.21
N ALA A 519 10.37 -7.59 -29.43
CA ALA A 519 10.50 -6.68 -30.56
C ALA A 519 10.39 -7.39 -31.93
N GLN A 520 10.80 -8.66 -32.02
CA GLN A 520 10.63 -9.45 -33.26
C GLN A 520 9.17 -9.87 -33.44
N LEU A 521 8.46 -10.26 -32.38
CA LEU A 521 7.03 -10.58 -32.49
C LEU A 521 6.21 -9.35 -32.88
N GLU A 522 6.48 -8.19 -32.32
CA GLU A 522 5.81 -6.93 -32.67
C GLU A 522 6.01 -6.54 -34.14
N ARG A 523 7.18 -6.85 -34.71
CA ARG A 523 7.45 -6.64 -36.16
C ARG A 523 6.76 -7.65 -37.05
N GLU A 524 6.69 -8.91 -36.62
CA GLU A 524 6.07 -10.00 -37.36
C GLU A 524 4.54 -9.88 -37.35
N LEU A 525 3.98 -9.44 -36.21
CA LEU A 525 2.54 -9.32 -35.97
C LEU A 525 2.18 -7.90 -35.47
N PRO A 526 2.30 -6.87 -36.31
CA PRO A 526 2.10 -5.48 -35.89
C PRO A 526 0.67 -5.15 -35.41
N ASP A 527 -0.32 -5.93 -35.84
CA ASP A 527 -1.73 -5.76 -35.51
C ASP A 527 -2.11 -6.45 -34.17
N VAL A 528 -1.21 -7.25 -33.61
CA VAL A 528 -1.44 -7.92 -32.31
C VAL A 528 -1.10 -6.97 -31.16
N ALA A 529 -2.11 -6.65 -30.36
CA ALA A 529 -1.90 -5.85 -29.16
C ALA A 529 -1.24 -6.71 -28.06
N LEU A 530 -0.02 -6.34 -27.67
CA LEU A 530 0.71 -6.94 -26.56
C LEU A 530 0.69 -5.97 -25.37
N ASP A 531 -0.29 -6.15 -24.48
CA ASP A 531 -0.45 -5.27 -23.34
C ASP A 531 0.70 -5.45 -22.34
N ALA A 532 1.40 -4.36 -22.03
CA ALA A 532 2.28 -4.32 -20.89
C ALA A 532 1.43 -4.50 -19.62
N MET A 533 1.75 -5.48 -18.80
CA MET A 533 1.09 -5.70 -17.51
C MET A 533 1.59 -4.67 -16.47
N THR A 534 1.69 -3.42 -16.86
CA THR A 534 2.08 -2.33 -15.97
C THR A 534 0.85 -1.51 -15.59
N ALA A 535 0.86 -1.03 -14.36
CA ALA A 535 -0.11 -0.03 -13.93
C ALA A 535 0.02 1.22 -14.82
N ARG A 536 -0.93 1.42 -15.73
CA ARG A 536 -1.19 2.71 -16.36
C ARG A 536 -2.37 3.36 -15.68
#